data_9de657e7e19eec58329673ce2d3b25b2
#
_entry.id   9de657e7e19eec58329673ce2d3b25b2
#
_cell.length_a   1.000
_cell.length_b   1.000
_cell.length_c   1.000
_cell.angle_alpha   90.00
_cell.angle_beta   90.00
_cell.angle_gamma   90.00
#
_symmetry.space_group_name_H-M   'P 1'
#
loop_
_entity.id
_entity.type
_entity.pdbx_description
1 polymer ?
#
loop_
_entity_poly.entity_id
_entity_poly.type
_entity_poly.pdbx_seq_one_letter_code
_entity_poly.pdbx_strand_id
1 'polypeptide(L)'
;MKLDYTRIIGLVVVGISITVIFGTMLPQNDMDYSENLSEPITENSNPLIVIVAPSIHEKYYKEVFQEVIDYDVMAVNAMYGKDDIILLADKATIGYFEGRVPDEVLVTSNVVDIWIRDFGTVNTTTEVKFEYRPQYLSVSESDWIDESYEDWFSARELTSKKTDLILDGGNLVFNGQDKAITSVRVFADNPQYSQDEIDQMLKELLEVTEIAYLPEEEGDITGHSDGMVMWVEYDRLLVNEYKEPFRTQVLTELEESLSDIEIIEIPYVFQEGLWKGWPSACGYYLNSLVTENYIYVPVYGLEEDEYVLELIQSYTNKEVVSINAEDVCFMGGSVRCLTWTTDGTDANKILEFAEQN
;
A
#
# COMPACT_ATOMS: atom_id res chain seq x y z
N MET A 1 -6.67 19.14 60.25
CA MET A 1 -5.37 19.78 60.50
C MET A 1 -4.93 20.38 59.16
N LYS A 2 -5.05 21.70 59.05
CA LYS A 2 -4.68 22.48 57.86
C LYS A 2 -3.18 22.73 57.90
N LEU A 3 -2.47 22.63 56.79
CA LEU A 3 -1.14 23.19 56.63
C LEU A 3 -1.08 24.00 55.34
N ASP A 4 -0.50 25.16 55.56
CA ASP A 4 -0.49 26.39 54.78
C ASP A 4 0.57 26.37 53.66
N TYR A 5 0.25 27.03 52.53
CA TYR A 5 1.19 27.34 51.45
C TYR A 5 1.78 28.72 51.66
N THR A 6 3.09 28.84 51.71
CA THR A 6 3.77 30.13 51.64
C THR A 6 4.77 30.15 50.47
N ARG A 7 4.61 31.14 49.61
CA ARG A 7 5.38 31.50 48.41
C ARG A 7 6.84 31.88 48.77
N ILE A 8 7.77 31.51 47.87
CA ILE A 8 9.03 32.25 47.72
C ILE A 8 9.23 32.55 46.21
N ILE A 9 9.27 33.84 45.88
CA ILE A 9 9.67 34.39 44.60
C ILE A 9 11.15 34.72 44.68
N GLY A 10 11.96 34.11 43.84
CA GLY A 10 13.38 34.44 43.68
C GLY A 10 13.62 35.05 42.31
N LEU A 11 13.99 36.32 42.32
CA LEU A 11 14.40 37.09 41.14
C LEU A 11 15.87 36.77 40.85
N VAL A 12 16.19 36.33 39.60
CA VAL A 12 17.57 36.22 39.14
C VAL A 12 17.81 37.19 37.99
N VAL A 13 18.70 38.16 38.22
CA VAL A 13 19.19 39.11 37.26
C VAL A 13 20.31 38.46 36.43
N VAL A 14 20.16 38.41 35.11
CA VAL A 14 21.19 37.92 34.20
C VAL A 14 21.97 39.12 33.65
N GLY A 15 23.24 39.18 33.99
CA GLY A 15 24.20 40.12 33.42
C GLY A 15 24.72 39.64 32.07
N ILE A 16 24.64 40.51 31.05
CA ILE A 16 25.20 40.26 29.72
C ILE A 16 26.65 40.73 29.69
N SER A 17 27.57 39.77 29.46
CA SER A 17 28.99 40.09 29.18
C SER A 17 29.23 39.92 27.68
N ILE A 18 29.55 41.00 26.97
CA ILE A 18 29.98 40.98 25.58
C ILE A 18 31.47 40.80 25.52
N THR A 19 31.97 39.65 25.01
CA THR A 19 33.36 39.46 24.70
C THR A 19 33.56 39.50 23.19
N VAL A 20 34.29 40.52 22.73
CA VAL A 20 34.69 40.70 21.33
C VAL A 20 36.00 39.91 21.16
N ILE A 21 36.00 38.90 20.31
CA ILE A 21 37.20 38.18 19.91
C ILE A 21 37.52 38.52 18.46
N PHE A 22 38.68 39.14 18.25
CA PHE A 22 39.27 39.30 16.92
C PHE A 22 39.84 37.95 16.47
N GLY A 23 39.25 37.35 15.46
CA GLY A 23 39.76 36.15 14.82
C GLY A 23 40.46 36.46 13.51
N THR A 24 41.68 35.99 13.38
CA THR A 24 42.55 36.09 12.20
C THR A 24 41.99 35.24 11.06
N MET A 25 41.90 35.84 9.87
CA MET A 25 41.56 35.15 8.62
C MET A 25 42.64 34.14 8.25
N LEU A 26 42.24 32.89 8.04
CA LEU A 26 42.95 31.89 7.26
C LEU A 26 42.30 31.78 5.86
N PRO A 27 43.04 31.48 4.81
CA PRO A 27 42.47 31.46 3.47
C PRO A 27 41.50 30.31 3.29
N GLN A 28 40.28 30.61 2.80
CA GLN A 28 39.32 29.64 2.30
C GLN A 28 39.88 29.01 1.02
N ASN A 29 40.08 27.71 1.03
CA ASN A 29 40.11 26.89 -0.16
C ASN A 29 38.66 26.70 -0.60
N ASP A 30 38.27 27.38 -1.68
CA ASP A 30 37.07 27.12 -2.44
C ASP A 30 37.20 25.72 -3.10
N MET A 31 36.78 24.66 -2.40
CA MET A 31 36.34 23.46 -3.07
C MET A 31 34.89 23.61 -3.39
N ASP A 32 34.61 23.88 -4.64
CA ASP A 32 33.29 23.89 -5.25
C ASP A 32 32.75 22.44 -5.26
N TYR A 33 32.02 22.08 -4.19
CA TYR A 33 31.13 20.92 -4.16
C TYR A 33 29.78 21.36 -4.72
N SER A 34 29.72 21.66 -6.01
CA SER A 34 28.48 21.52 -6.76
C SER A 34 28.26 20.03 -7.01
N GLU A 35 27.96 19.27 -5.96
CA GLU A 35 27.30 17.99 -6.12
C GLU A 35 25.99 18.24 -6.84
N ASN A 36 25.83 17.58 -7.97
CA ASN A 36 24.57 17.39 -8.66
C ASN A 36 23.55 16.80 -7.69
N LEU A 37 22.88 17.68 -6.96
CA LEU A 37 21.55 17.39 -6.49
C LEU A 37 20.74 17.30 -7.78
N SER A 38 20.43 16.10 -8.22
CA SER A 38 19.37 15.87 -9.18
C SER A 38 18.21 16.73 -8.69
N GLU A 39 17.76 17.65 -9.54
CA GLU A 39 16.55 18.44 -9.23
C GLU A 39 15.48 17.44 -8.82
N PRO A 40 14.69 17.72 -7.76
CA PRO A 40 13.55 16.89 -7.46
C PRO A 40 12.70 16.82 -8.72
N ILE A 41 12.35 15.61 -9.13
CA ILE A 41 11.48 15.35 -10.27
C ILE A 41 10.14 16.03 -9.92
N THR A 42 10.00 17.29 -10.32
CA THR A 42 8.76 18.06 -10.25
C THR A 42 7.96 17.80 -11.52
N GLU A 43 7.63 16.55 -11.78
CA GLU A 43 6.48 16.22 -12.58
C GLU A 43 5.42 15.75 -11.59
N ASN A 44 4.27 16.46 -11.57
CA ASN A 44 3.05 16.01 -10.90
C ASN A 44 2.64 14.69 -11.52
N SER A 45 3.24 13.60 -11.12
CA SER A 45 2.79 12.28 -11.49
C SER A 45 1.82 11.83 -10.41
N ASN A 46 0.52 12.16 -10.59
CA ASN A 46 -0.49 11.37 -9.92
C ASN A 46 -0.18 9.90 -10.22
N PRO A 47 -0.21 9.00 -9.23
CA PRO A 47 0.00 7.61 -9.51
C PRO A 47 -1.10 7.10 -10.45
N LEU A 48 -0.73 6.24 -11.37
CA LEU A 48 -1.70 5.51 -12.18
C LEU A 48 -2.23 4.33 -11.35
N ILE A 49 -3.53 4.27 -11.19
CA ILE A 49 -4.24 3.16 -10.56
C ILE A 49 -4.68 2.19 -11.66
N VAL A 50 -4.43 0.91 -11.45
CA VAL A 50 -4.85 -0.16 -12.37
C VAL A 50 -5.78 -1.11 -11.63
N ILE A 51 -6.95 -1.35 -12.21
CA ILE A 51 -7.93 -2.35 -11.78
C ILE A 51 -8.03 -3.42 -12.86
N VAL A 52 -8.24 -4.67 -12.46
CA VAL A 52 -8.45 -5.81 -13.38
C VAL A 52 -9.85 -6.37 -13.19
N ALA A 53 -10.64 -6.32 -14.25
CA ALA A 53 -11.97 -6.91 -14.25
C ALA A 53 -11.92 -8.44 -14.33
N PRO A 54 -12.87 -9.15 -13.71
CA PRO A 54 -12.98 -10.60 -13.84
C PRO A 54 -13.34 -10.99 -15.27
N SER A 55 -12.74 -12.07 -15.79
CA SER A 55 -13.20 -12.62 -17.06
C SER A 55 -14.55 -13.29 -16.94
N ILE A 56 -15.48 -13.00 -17.89
CA ILE A 56 -16.77 -13.71 -17.95
C ILE A 56 -16.59 -15.22 -18.16
N HIS A 57 -15.44 -15.64 -18.68
CA HIS A 57 -15.12 -17.04 -18.91
C HIS A 57 -14.48 -17.71 -17.69
N GLU A 58 -14.07 -16.92 -16.68
CA GLU A 58 -13.47 -17.45 -15.47
C GLU A 58 -14.54 -18.06 -14.55
N LYS A 59 -14.39 -19.35 -14.28
CA LYS A 59 -15.38 -20.11 -13.51
C LYS A 59 -15.32 -19.78 -12.02
N TYR A 60 -14.16 -19.31 -11.55
CA TYR A 60 -13.93 -19.04 -10.14
C TYR A 60 -14.82 -17.88 -9.67
N TYR A 61 -14.91 -16.79 -10.46
CA TYR A 61 -15.71 -15.61 -10.12
C TYR A 61 -17.16 -15.66 -10.65
N LYS A 62 -17.57 -16.75 -11.28
CA LYS A 62 -18.87 -16.84 -11.98
C LYS A 62 -20.07 -16.48 -11.09
N GLU A 63 -20.04 -16.83 -9.82
CA GLU A 63 -21.16 -16.62 -8.90
C GLU A 63 -21.28 -15.17 -8.43
N VAL A 64 -20.17 -14.42 -8.50
CA VAL A 64 -20.00 -13.04 -8.04
C VAL A 64 -19.59 -12.09 -9.16
N PHE A 65 -19.70 -12.57 -10.40
CA PHE A 65 -19.23 -11.82 -11.57
C PHE A 65 -19.87 -10.44 -11.68
N GLN A 66 -21.19 -10.34 -11.48
CA GLN A 66 -21.89 -9.08 -11.60
C GLN A 66 -21.56 -8.13 -10.43
N GLU A 67 -21.42 -8.67 -9.25
CA GLU A 67 -21.03 -7.92 -8.05
C GLU A 67 -19.64 -7.28 -8.23
N VAL A 68 -18.67 -8.03 -8.77
CA VAL A 68 -17.32 -7.49 -9.05
C VAL A 68 -17.37 -6.44 -10.17
N ILE A 69 -18.11 -6.67 -11.27
CA ILE A 69 -18.30 -5.66 -12.32
C ILE A 69 -18.91 -4.37 -11.76
N ASP A 70 -19.93 -4.47 -10.90
CA ASP A 70 -20.60 -3.31 -10.31
C ASP A 70 -19.68 -2.57 -9.33
N TYR A 71 -18.86 -3.30 -8.58
CA TYR A 71 -17.80 -2.75 -7.74
C TYR A 71 -16.76 -2.00 -8.59
N ASP A 72 -16.22 -2.61 -9.65
CA ASP A 72 -15.23 -1.99 -10.53
C ASP A 72 -15.75 -0.69 -11.12
N VAL A 73 -17.01 -0.68 -11.62
CA VAL A 73 -17.66 0.54 -12.13
C VAL A 73 -17.73 1.63 -11.06
N MET A 74 -18.12 1.28 -9.85
CA MET A 74 -18.24 2.23 -8.76
C MET A 74 -16.86 2.76 -8.33
N ALA A 75 -15.87 1.87 -8.19
CA ALA A 75 -14.50 2.23 -7.81
C ALA A 75 -13.85 3.16 -8.85
N VAL A 76 -13.93 2.79 -10.14
CA VAL A 76 -13.43 3.64 -11.23
C VAL A 76 -14.06 5.02 -11.20
N ASN A 77 -15.40 5.13 -11.10
CA ASN A 77 -16.07 6.43 -11.08
C ASN A 77 -15.75 7.27 -9.82
N ALA A 78 -15.44 6.63 -8.69
CA ALA A 78 -15.03 7.34 -7.48
C ALA A 78 -13.59 7.89 -7.56
N MET A 79 -12.72 7.20 -8.29
CA MET A 79 -11.29 7.55 -8.46
C MET A 79 -11.06 8.47 -9.66
N TYR A 80 -11.88 8.34 -10.73
CA TYR A 80 -11.74 9.13 -11.97
C TYR A 80 -11.79 10.62 -11.71
N GLY A 81 -10.82 11.35 -12.28
CA GLY A 81 -10.65 12.80 -12.09
C GLY A 81 -10.01 13.21 -10.75
N LYS A 82 -9.64 12.23 -9.92
CA LYS A 82 -8.82 12.39 -8.71
C LYS A 82 -7.39 11.93 -8.98
N ASP A 83 -7.23 10.67 -9.32
CA ASP A 83 -5.98 10.08 -9.79
C ASP A 83 -6.17 9.54 -11.22
N ASP A 84 -5.06 9.27 -11.91
CA ASP A 84 -5.10 8.58 -13.19
C ASP A 84 -5.49 7.12 -12.96
N ILE A 85 -6.38 6.59 -13.80
CA ILE A 85 -6.91 5.24 -13.63
C ILE A 85 -7.13 4.55 -14.96
N ILE A 86 -6.85 3.25 -15.02
CA ILE A 86 -7.28 2.36 -16.10
C ILE A 86 -7.95 1.11 -15.54
N LEU A 87 -8.87 0.57 -16.33
CA LEU A 87 -9.55 -0.69 -16.07
C LEU A 87 -9.21 -1.69 -17.17
N LEU A 88 -8.50 -2.75 -16.79
CA LEU A 88 -8.11 -3.83 -17.67
C LEU A 88 -9.25 -4.85 -17.76
N ALA A 89 -9.72 -5.14 -18.98
CA ALA A 89 -10.74 -6.17 -19.17
C ALA A 89 -10.44 -6.98 -20.44
N ASP A 90 -10.81 -8.25 -20.45
CA ASP A 90 -10.73 -9.05 -21.68
C ASP A 90 -11.80 -8.63 -22.71
N LYS A 91 -11.62 -9.07 -23.96
CA LYS A 91 -12.53 -8.72 -25.06
C LYS A 91 -13.99 -9.17 -24.87
N ALA A 92 -14.21 -10.20 -24.06
CA ALA A 92 -15.55 -10.71 -23.80
C ALA A 92 -16.23 -9.95 -22.65
N THR A 93 -15.44 -9.39 -21.74
CA THR A 93 -15.92 -8.69 -20.54
C THR A 93 -16.02 -7.19 -20.74
N ILE A 94 -15.17 -6.57 -21.56
CA ILE A 94 -15.07 -5.10 -21.68
C ILE A 94 -16.43 -4.41 -21.98
N GLY A 95 -17.30 -5.06 -22.74
CA GLY A 95 -18.64 -4.54 -23.06
C GLY A 95 -19.57 -4.34 -21.84
N TYR A 96 -19.27 -4.94 -20.67
CA TYR A 96 -20.03 -4.71 -19.44
C TYR A 96 -19.78 -3.33 -18.81
N PHE A 97 -18.72 -2.66 -19.23
CA PHE A 97 -18.30 -1.34 -18.74
C PHE A 97 -18.69 -0.19 -19.67
N GLU A 98 -19.01 -0.48 -20.95
CA GLU A 98 -19.39 0.54 -21.96
C GLU A 98 -20.54 1.42 -21.48
N GLY A 99 -20.30 2.75 -21.50
CA GLY A 99 -21.27 3.75 -21.04
C GLY A 99 -21.51 3.78 -19.51
N ARG A 100 -20.77 2.98 -18.72
CA ARG A 100 -20.83 2.97 -17.26
C ARG A 100 -19.62 3.62 -16.61
N VAL A 101 -18.47 3.61 -17.31
CA VAL A 101 -17.24 4.31 -16.95
C VAL A 101 -16.79 5.16 -18.15
N PRO A 102 -15.87 6.12 -18.01
CA PRO A 102 -15.28 6.85 -19.13
C PRO A 102 -14.58 5.90 -20.11
N ASP A 103 -14.78 6.11 -21.41
CA ASP A 103 -14.24 5.22 -22.45
C ASP A 103 -12.70 5.17 -22.41
N GLU A 104 -12.04 6.29 -22.07
CA GLU A 104 -10.60 6.44 -22.00
C GLU A 104 -9.92 5.60 -20.91
N VAL A 105 -10.67 5.15 -19.89
CA VAL A 105 -10.11 4.28 -18.85
C VAL A 105 -10.14 2.80 -19.23
N LEU A 106 -10.89 2.41 -20.27
CA LEU A 106 -11.06 1.02 -20.66
C LEU A 106 -9.91 0.52 -21.53
N VAL A 107 -9.21 -0.49 -21.07
CA VAL A 107 -8.08 -1.09 -21.79
C VAL A 107 -8.29 -2.59 -21.98
N THR A 108 -8.26 -3.05 -23.23
CA THR A 108 -8.30 -4.48 -23.50
C THR A 108 -7.01 -5.16 -23.02
N SER A 109 -7.16 -6.21 -22.20
CA SER A 109 -6.03 -6.92 -21.60
C SER A 109 -6.30 -8.43 -21.50
N ASN A 110 -5.23 -9.19 -21.31
CA ASN A 110 -5.28 -10.62 -21.01
C ASN A 110 -4.75 -10.92 -19.59
N VAL A 111 -4.64 -9.91 -18.72
CA VAL A 111 -4.40 -10.15 -17.29
C VAL A 111 -5.61 -10.89 -16.73
N VAL A 112 -5.37 -11.96 -15.98
CA VAL A 112 -6.40 -12.98 -15.77
C VAL A 112 -7.03 -12.99 -14.37
N ASP A 113 -6.45 -12.27 -13.39
CA ASP A 113 -6.95 -12.27 -12.02
C ASP A 113 -7.17 -10.87 -11.49
N ILE A 114 -8.20 -10.70 -10.64
CA ILE A 114 -8.60 -9.42 -10.08
C ILE A 114 -7.66 -8.93 -8.95
N TRP A 115 -6.94 -9.84 -8.31
CA TRP A 115 -6.05 -9.55 -7.17
C TRP A 115 -4.69 -9.04 -7.63
N ILE A 116 -4.69 -8.05 -8.53
CA ILE A 116 -3.48 -7.53 -9.18
C ILE A 116 -2.42 -6.99 -8.20
N ARG A 117 -2.81 -6.62 -6.99
CA ARG A 117 -1.89 -6.22 -5.93
C ARG A 117 -0.87 -7.29 -5.62
N ASP A 118 -1.28 -8.56 -5.65
CA ASP A 118 -0.47 -9.66 -5.13
C ASP A 118 0.62 -10.10 -6.11
N PHE A 119 0.33 -10.07 -7.40
CA PHE A 119 1.24 -10.52 -8.46
C PHE A 119 1.82 -9.38 -9.31
N GLY A 120 1.37 -8.15 -9.13
CA GLY A 120 1.95 -6.96 -9.75
C GLY A 120 3.34 -6.64 -9.22
N THR A 121 4.04 -5.72 -9.88
CA THR A 121 5.28 -5.18 -9.33
C THR A 121 4.99 -4.31 -8.10
N VAL A 122 6.00 -4.18 -7.24
CA VAL A 122 5.96 -3.22 -6.13
C VAL A 122 6.73 -1.98 -6.56
N ASN A 123 6.07 -0.84 -6.55
CA ASN A 123 6.69 0.43 -6.88
C ASN A 123 7.41 1.00 -5.66
N THR A 124 8.71 1.20 -5.82
CA THR A 124 9.58 1.95 -4.88
C THR A 124 10.25 3.07 -5.67
N THR A 125 11.57 3.24 -5.62
CA THR A 125 12.31 4.08 -6.59
C THR A 125 12.42 3.42 -7.96
N THR A 126 12.22 2.10 -8.01
CA THR A 126 12.13 1.30 -9.24
C THR A 126 11.10 0.19 -9.03
N GLU A 127 10.46 -0.25 -10.10
CA GLU A 127 9.55 -1.41 -10.04
C GLU A 127 10.33 -2.68 -9.65
N VAL A 128 9.85 -3.39 -8.63
CA VAL A 128 10.41 -4.66 -8.16
C VAL A 128 9.39 -5.76 -8.40
N LYS A 129 9.79 -6.81 -9.11
CA LYS A 129 8.96 -8.00 -9.35
C LYS A 129 9.44 -9.16 -8.48
N PHE A 130 8.65 -9.49 -7.48
CA PHE A 130 8.81 -10.68 -6.65
C PHE A 130 8.25 -11.92 -7.36
N GLU A 131 8.72 -13.11 -6.98
CA GLU A 131 8.12 -14.35 -7.45
C GLU A 131 6.75 -14.54 -6.80
N TYR A 132 5.69 -14.61 -7.62
CA TYR A 132 4.33 -14.86 -7.16
C TYR A 132 4.08 -16.35 -7.05
N ARG A 133 4.19 -16.88 -5.84
CA ARG A 133 4.03 -18.30 -5.58
C ARG A 133 3.42 -18.59 -4.20
N PRO A 134 2.20 -18.10 -3.96
CA PRO A 134 1.56 -18.29 -2.68
C PRO A 134 1.24 -19.76 -2.43
N GLN A 135 1.24 -20.16 -1.16
CA GLN A 135 1.01 -21.56 -0.77
C GLN A 135 -0.42 -22.05 -1.05
N TYR A 136 -1.37 -21.15 -1.23
CA TYR A 136 -2.78 -21.48 -1.49
C TYR A 136 -3.11 -21.73 -2.96
N LEU A 137 -2.19 -21.49 -3.88
CA LEU A 137 -2.33 -21.80 -5.30
C LEU A 137 -1.43 -22.99 -5.69
N SER A 138 -1.84 -23.72 -6.73
CA SER A 138 -0.92 -24.64 -7.38
C SER A 138 0.13 -23.88 -8.18
N VAL A 139 1.31 -24.49 -8.36
CA VAL A 139 2.39 -23.90 -9.17
C VAL A 139 1.91 -23.47 -10.56
N SER A 140 1.08 -24.27 -11.22
CA SER A 140 0.57 -23.95 -12.56
C SER A 140 -0.45 -22.81 -12.57
N GLU A 141 -1.19 -22.61 -11.50
CA GLU A 141 -2.10 -21.45 -11.36
C GLU A 141 -1.31 -20.18 -11.11
N SER A 142 -0.32 -20.23 -10.19
CA SER A 142 0.57 -19.09 -9.96
C SER A 142 1.32 -18.68 -11.22
N ASP A 143 1.93 -19.66 -11.94
CA ASP A 143 2.64 -19.38 -13.19
C ASP A 143 1.71 -18.73 -14.23
N TRP A 144 0.48 -19.22 -14.38
CA TRP A 144 -0.49 -18.68 -15.34
C TRP A 144 -0.92 -17.24 -15.02
N ILE A 145 -1.14 -16.93 -13.74
CA ILE A 145 -1.48 -15.58 -13.29
C ILE A 145 -0.27 -14.65 -13.51
N ASP A 146 0.89 -15.06 -13.03
CA ASP A 146 2.12 -14.27 -13.08
C ASP A 146 2.57 -13.98 -14.51
N GLU A 147 2.56 -14.98 -15.40
CA GLU A 147 2.86 -14.84 -16.81
C GLU A 147 1.91 -13.86 -17.51
N SER A 148 0.61 -13.86 -17.14
CA SER A 148 -0.37 -12.95 -17.74
C SER A 148 -0.05 -11.47 -17.48
N TYR A 149 0.41 -11.16 -16.26
CA TYR A 149 0.86 -9.82 -15.89
C TYR A 149 2.19 -9.47 -16.55
N GLU A 150 3.17 -10.36 -16.50
CA GLU A 150 4.49 -10.17 -17.09
C GLU A 150 4.39 -9.92 -18.61
N ASP A 151 3.53 -10.64 -19.32
CA ASP A 151 3.27 -10.44 -20.74
C ASP A 151 2.65 -9.06 -20.99
N TRP A 152 1.67 -8.67 -20.17
CA TRP A 152 1.02 -7.37 -20.25
C TRP A 152 2.01 -6.23 -19.96
N PHE A 153 2.86 -6.37 -18.94
CA PHE A 153 3.85 -5.42 -18.50
C PHE A 153 4.96 -5.25 -19.55
N SER A 154 5.51 -6.36 -20.04
CA SER A 154 6.59 -6.36 -21.05
C SER A 154 6.14 -5.81 -22.41
N ALA A 155 4.88 -6.04 -22.82
CA ALA A 155 4.33 -5.52 -24.07
C ALA A 155 4.28 -3.98 -24.11
N ARG A 156 4.43 -3.31 -22.94
CA ARG A 156 4.47 -1.85 -22.79
C ARG A 156 5.89 -1.30 -22.59
N GLU A 157 6.90 -2.15 -22.84
CA GLU A 157 8.31 -1.79 -22.66
C GLU A 157 8.63 -1.32 -21.23
N LEU A 158 7.86 -1.85 -20.24
CA LEU A 158 8.11 -1.62 -18.83
C LEU A 158 9.21 -2.57 -18.34
N THR A 159 9.95 -2.15 -17.33
CA THR A 159 11.06 -2.93 -16.78
C THR A 159 11.03 -2.93 -15.26
N SER A 160 11.37 -4.07 -14.67
CA SER A 160 11.46 -4.22 -13.22
C SER A 160 12.76 -4.92 -12.81
N LYS A 161 13.20 -4.67 -11.58
CA LYS A 161 14.18 -5.55 -10.92
C LYS A 161 13.47 -6.85 -10.55
N LYS A 162 13.95 -7.99 -11.03
CA LYS A 162 13.40 -9.30 -10.70
C LYS A 162 14.19 -9.95 -9.57
N THR A 163 13.49 -10.67 -8.71
CA THR A 163 14.07 -11.48 -7.64
C THR A 163 13.38 -12.83 -7.57
N ASP A 164 14.06 -13.82 -6.97
CA ASP A 164 13.51 -15.14 -6.66
C ASP A 164 12.94 -15.23 -5.23
N LEU A 165 12.87 -14.09 -4.51
CA LEU A 165 12.10 -14.03 -3.29
C LEU A 165 10.61 -14.17 -3.59
N ILE A 166 9.97 -15.12 -2.92
CA ILE A 166 8.52 -15.29 -2.93
C ILE A 166 7.92 -14.26 -1.98
N LEU A 167 7.12 -13.35 -2.53
CA LEU A 167 6.42 -12.33 -1.76
C LEU A 167 5.25 -11.77 -2.57
N ASP A 168 4.05 -11.89 -2.00
CA ASP A 168 2.86 -11.27 -2.57
C ASP A 168 2.86 -9.77 -2.27
N GLY A 169 2.51 -8.93 -3.25
CA GLY A 169 2.50 -7.47 -3.06
C GLY A 169 1.53 -6.99 -1.99
N GLY A 170 0.47 -7.77 -1.67
CA GLY A 170 -0.42 -7.54 -0.52
C GLY A 170 0.29 -7.71 0.83
N ASN A 171 1.33 -8.53 0.89
CA ASN A 171 2.16 -8.68 2.09
C ASN A 171 3.31 -7.65 2.15
N LEU A 172 3.19 -6.51 1.50
CA LEU A 172 4.19 -5.46 1.58
C LEU A 172 3.54 -4.08 1.66
N VAL A 173 3.78 -3.36 2.75
CA VAL A 173 3.27 -2.01 2.99
C VAL A 173 4.45 -1.05 3.17
N PHE A 174 4.65 -0.16 2.20
CA PHE A 174 5.78 0.75 2.10
C PHE A 174 5.35 2.19 2.41
N ASN A 175 6.19 2.96 3.14
CA ASN A 175 5.87 4.35 3.52
C ASN A 175 6.19 5.40 2.45
N GLY A 176 6.69 4.97 1.29
CA GLY A 176 7.11 5.86 0.21
C GLY A 176 8.52 6.45 0.39
N GLN A 177 9.27 6.07 1.45
CA GLN A 177 10.60 6.61 1.71
C GLN A 177 11.61 5.52 2.13
N ASP A 178 11.62 5.13 3.38
CA ASP A 178 12.70 4.37 3.99
C ASP A 178 12.25 3.20 4.87
N LYS A 179 10.93 2.98 4.99
CA LYS A 179 10.35 1.96 5.88
C LYS A 179 9.38 1.06 5.13
N ALA A 180 9.46 -0.23 5.42
CA ALA A 180 8.52 -1.23 4.92
C ALA A 180 7.98 -2.10 6.07
N ILE A 181 6.82 -2.68 5.86
CA ILE A 181 6.19 -3.64 6.76
C ILE A 181 5.78 -4.85 5.93
N THR A 182 6.11 -6.02 6.42
CA THR A 182 5.67 -7.31 5.86
C THR A 182 5.33 -8.25 7.01
N SER A 183 4.76 -9.41 6.73
CA SER A 183 4.56 -10.40 7.78
C SER A 183 5.70 -11.42 7.81
N VAL A 184 5.80 -12.19 8.89
CA VAL A 184 6.74 -13.30 9.03
C VAL A 184 6.53 -14.42 8.00
N ARG A 185 5.44 -14.37 7.22
CA ARG A 185 5.15 -15.26 6.08
C ARG A 185 6.31 -15.30 5.09
N VAL A 186 6.95 -14.17 4.82
CA VAL A 186 8.08 -14.09 3.90
C VAL A 186 9.22 -15.05 4.26
N PHE A 187 9.45 -15.31 5.55
CA PHE A 187 10.46 -16.28 5.98
C PHE A 187 10.03 -17.74 5.73
N ALA A 188 8.74 -18.01 5.92
CA ALA A 188 8.18 -19.36 5.71
C ALA A 188 8.13 -19.72 4.22
N ASP A 189 7.89 -18.76 3.36
CA ASP A 189 7.82 -18.95 1.90
C ASP A 189 9.21 -19.05 1.25
N ASN A 190 10.27 -18.57 1.94
CA ASN A 190 11.65 -18.56 1.44
C ASN A 190 12.62 -19.39 2.32
N PRO A 191 12.36 -20.67 2.57
CA PRO A 191 13.15 -21.49 3.50
C PRO A 191 14.60 -21.76 3.01
N GLN A 192 14.92 -21.42 1.76
CA GLN A 192 16.27 -21.52 1.18
C GLN A 192 17.22 -20.43 1.68
N TYR A 193 16.68 -19.34 2.25
CA TYR A 193 17.43 -18.21 2.79
C TYR A 193 17.27 -18.13 4.32
N SER A 194 18.26 -17.59 5.01
CA SER A 194 18.12 -17.19 6.42
C SER A 194 17.31 -15.89 6.52
N GLN A 195 16.76 -15.61 7.71
CA GLN A 195 16.04 -14.36 7.96
C GLN A 195 16.91 -13.12 7.72
N ASP A 196 18.20 -13.16 8.11
CA ASP A 196 19.14 -12.07 7.88
C ASP A 196 19.40 -11.83 6.38
N GLU A 197 19.47 -12.91 5.57
CA GLU A 197 19.61 -12.79 4.11
C GLU A 197 18.35 -12.18 3.49
N ILE A 198 17.16 -12.60 3.91
CA ILE A 198 15.89 -12.04 3.42
C ILE A 198 15.78 -10.55 3.80
N ASP A 199 16.10 -10.18 5.04
CA ASP A 199 16.10 -8.78 5.48
C ASP A 199 17.04 -7.91 4.64
N GLN A 200 18.26 -8.40 4.40
CA GLN A 200 19.21 -7.68 3.55
C GLN A 200 18.71 -7.55 2.10
N MET A 201 18.20 -8.65 1.52
CA MET A 201 17.67 -8.63 0.15
C MET A 201 16.49 -7.66 0.01
N LEU A 202 15.55 -7.67 0.95
CA LEU A 202 14.41 -6.76 0.94
C LEU A 202 14.85 -5.30 1.08
N LYS A 203 15.79 -4.99 1.99
CA LYS A 203 16.33 -3.63 2.14
C LYS A 203 17.01 -3.12 0.89
N GLU A 204 17.76 -3.99 0.20
CA GLU A 204 18.43 -3.64 -1.06
C GLU A 204 17.46 -3.48 -2.23
N LEU A 205 16.43 -4.35 -2.32
CA LEU A 205 15.45 -4.31 -3.40
C LEU A 205 14.50 -3.11 -3.29
N LEU A 206 14.03 -2.84 -2.07
CA LEU A 206 13.05 -1.81 -1.77
C LEU A 206 13.69 -0.45 -1.48
N GLU A 207 15.03 -0.42 -1.34
CA GLU A 207 15.80 0.78 -0.97
C GLU A 207 15.37 1.38 0.37
N VAL A 208 15.02 0.52 1.35
CA VAL A 208 14.58 0.89 2.70
C VAL A 208 15.66 0.60 3.75
N THR A 209 15.59 1.29 4.88
CA THR A 209 16.53 1.10 5.99
C THR A 209 15.95 0.28 7.14
N GLU A 210 14.63 0.31 7.30
CA GLU A 210 13.91 -0.34 8.38
C GLU A 210 12.77 -1.21 7.83
N ILE A 211 12.64 -2.43 8.38
CA ILE A 211 11.54 -3.35 8.05
C ILE A 211 10.99 -3.95 9.33
N ALA A 212 9.66 -3.90 9.50
CA ALA A 212 8.96 -4.64 10.55
C ALA A 212 8.35 -5.92 9.99
N TYR A 213 8.44 -7.01 10.75
CA TYR A 213 7.96 -8.35 10.38
C TYR A 213 6.79 -8.75 11.28
N LEU A 214 5.57 -8.38 10.91
CA LEU A 214 4.39 -8.61 11.73
C LEU A 214 4.07 -10.11 11.89
N PRO A 215 3.54 -10.52 13.04
CA PRO A 215 2.97 -11.85 13.18
C PRO A 215 1.73 -11.98 12.26
N GLU A 216 1.48 -13.20 11.74
CA GLU A 216 0.30 -13.49 10.95
C GLU A 216 -0.96 -13.48 11.82
N GLU A 217 -2.08 -12.97 11.29
CA GLU A 217 -3.38 -13.07 11.97
C GLU A 217 -3.85 -14.53 12.03
N GLU A 218 -4.46 -14.90 13.15
CA GLU A 218 -5.01 -16.25 13.31
C GLU A 218 -6.15 -16.51 12.32
N GLY A 219 -5.97 -17.48 11.46
CA GLY A 219 -6.96 -17.88 10.45
C GLY A 219 -6.84 -17.16 9.12
N ASP A 220 -5.93 -16.20 8.98
CA ASP A 220 -5.58 -15.66 7.68
C ASP A 220 -4.83 -16.70 6.84
N ILE A 221 -5.24 -16.83 5.57
CA ILE A 221 -4.65 -17.78 4.62
C ILE A 221 -3.46 -17.14 3.89
N THR A 222 -3.54 -15.85 3.64
CA THR A 222 -2.57 -15.10 2.84
C THR A 222 -1.33 -14.70 3.65
N GLY A 223 -1.51 -14.38 4.92
CA GLY A 223 -0.49 -13.77 5.77
C GLY A 223 -0.13 -12.35 5.35
N HIS A 224 -1.06 -11.63 4.74
CA HIS A 224 -0.83 -10.29 4.22
C HIS A 224 -0.84 -9.23 5.33
N SER A 225 0.05 -8.26 5.22
CA SER A 225 0.15 -7.13 6.15
C SER A 225 -0.75 -5.93 5.78
N ASP A 226 -1.24 -5.85 4.56
CA ASP A 226 -1.99 -4.70 4.04
C ASP A 226 -3.44 -4.59 4.55
N GLY A 227 -3.96 -5.64 5.16
CA GLY A 227 -5.18 -5.58 5.96
C GLY A 227 -4.95 -5.13 7.40
N MET A 228 -3.70 -5.24 7.89
CA MET A 228 -3.33 -5.01 9.29
C MET A 228 -2.91 -3.56 9.55
N VAL A 229 -2.22 -2.94 8.60
CA VAL A 229 -1.59 -1.62 8.75
C VAL A 229 -1.68 -0.79 7.47
N MET A 230 -1.65 0.54 7.63
CA MET A 230 -1.66 1.49 6.53
C MET A 230 -0.85 2.75 6.88
N TRP A 231 0.09 3.16 6.03
CA TRP A 231 0.73 4.46 6.14
C TRP A 231 -0.20 5.55 5.60
N VAL A 232 -0.54 6.53 6.43
CA VAL A 232 -1.29 7.72 5.98
C VAL A 232 -0.37 8.89 5.68
N GLU A 233 0.78 8.94 6.35
CA GLU A 233 1.91 9.84 6.09
C GLU A 233 3.20 9.01 6.21
N TYR A 234 4.33 9.56 5.77
CA TYR A 234 5.61 8.83 5.82
C TYR A 234 6.07 8.41 7.23
N ASP A 235 5.60 9.12 8.26
CA ASP A 235 5.91 8.93 9.68
C ASP A 235 4.67 8.55 10.53
N ARG A 236 3.51 8.35 9.92
CA ARG A 236 2.26 8.03 10.62
C ARG A 236 1.63 6.76 10.10
N LEU A 237 1.57 5.76 10.97
CA LEU A 237 1.07 4.43 10.71
C LEU A 237 -0.26 4.19 11.44
N LEU A 238 -1.29 3.82 10.71
CA LEU A 238 -2.52 3.28 11.27
C LEU A 238 -2.41 1.77 11.39
N VAL A 239 -2.91 1.22 12.50
CA VAL A 239 -2.88 -0.20 12.85
C VAL A 239 -4.26 -0.62 13.34
N ASN A 240 -4.72 -1.81 13.01
CA ASN A 240 -5.96 -2.35 13.56
C ASN A 240 -5.91 -2.46 15.10
N GLU A 241 -6.97 -2.07 15.80
CA GLU A 241 -7.12 -2.25 17.24
C GLU A 241 -7.40 -3.73 17.56
N TYR A 242 -6.33 -4.50 17.71
CA TYR A 242 -6.42 -5.91 18.02
C TYR A 242 -6.70 -6.20 19.49
N LYS A 243 -7.15 -7.43 19.80
CA LYS A 243 -7.29 -7.92 21.17
C LYS A 243 -5.98 -8.52 21.67
N GLU A 244 -5.79 -8.50 23.01
CA GLU A 244 -4.66 -9.18 23.62
C GLU A 244 -4.79 -10.72 23.49
N PRO A 245 -3.68 -11.47 23.30
CA PRO A 245 -2.28 -10.99 23.35
C PRO A 245 -1.73 -10.51 21.99
N PHE A 246 -2.45 -10.64 20.90
CA PHE A 246 -2.00 -10.34 19.54
C PHE A 246 -1.67 -8.85 19.36
N ARG A 247 -2.48 -7.96 19.97
CA ARG A 247 -2.22 -6.53 20.00
C ARG A 247 -0.80 -6.20 20.51
N THR A 248 -0.42 -6.77 21.66
CA THR A 248 0.92 -6.56 22.20
C THR A 248 2.01 -7.05 21.25
N GLN A 249 1.82 -8.17 20.57
CA GLN A 249 2.81 -8.70 19.61
C GLN A 249 3.02 -7.75 18.43
N VAL A 250 1.93 -7.27 17.83
CA VAL A 250 1.98 -6.35 16.68
C VAL A 250 2.63 -5.02 17.07
N LEU A 251 2.17 -4.39 18.16
CA LEU A 251 2.70 -3.09 18.58
C LEU A 251 4.18 -3.17 19.00
N THR A 252 4.57 -4.24 19.72
CA THR A 252 5.98 -4.44 20.10
C THR A 252 6.88 -4.56 18.87
N GLU A 253 6.49 -5.35 17.89
CA GLU A 253 7.26 -5.50 16.64
C GLU A 253 7.43 -4.15 15.93
N LEU A 254 6.36 -3.38 15.80
CA LEU A 254 6.40 -2.07 15.15
C LEU A 254 7.30 -1.08 15.90
N GLU A 255 7.16 -1.00 17.24
CA GLU A 255 7.92 -0.09 18.10
C GLU A 255 9.43 -0.46 18.18
N GLU A 256 9.77 -1.75 18.09
CA GLU A 256 11.17 -2.21 18.13
C GLU A 256 11.86 -2.11 16.77
N SER A 257 11.10 -2.23 15.65
CA SER A 257 11.66 -2.30 14.29
C SER A 257 11.66 -0.97 13.56
N LEU A 258 10.74 -0.05 13.89
CA LEU A 258 10.57 1.22 13.17
C LEU A 258 10.81 2.41 14.09
N SER A 259 11.71 3.30 13.67
CA SER A 259 12.03 4.53 14.42
C SER A 259 11.23 5.74 13.92
N ASP A 260 11.06 6.73 14.78
CA ASP A 260 10.51 8.06 14.45
C ASP A 260 9.14 8.02 13.75
N ILE A 261 8.23 7.14 14.23
CA ILE A 261 6.86 7.01 13.71
C ILE A 261 5.81 7.23 14.81
N GLU A 262 4.65 7.72 14.41
CA GLU A 262 3.43 7.76 15.22
C GLU A 262 2.54 6.55 14.86
N ILE A 263 2.26 5.70 15.85
CA ILE A 263 1.36 4.54 15.68
C ILE A 263 0.00 4.88 16.25
N ILE A 264 -1.05 4.67 15.46
CA ILE A 264 -2.44 4.99 15.81
C ILE A 264 -3.30 3.77 15.58
N GLU A 265 -4.03 3.33 16.61
CA GLU A 265 -4.94 2.21 16.50
C GLU A 265 -6.30 2.66 15.96
N ILE A 266 -6.79 1.93 14.95
CA ILE A 266 -8.08 2.18 14.28
C ILE A 266 -9.04 1.02 14.60
N PRO A 267 -10.34 1.29 14.86
CA PRO A 267 -11.30 0.23 15.10
C PRO A 267 -11.27 -0.85 14.02
N TYR A 268 -11.22 -2.09 14.47
CA TYR A 268 -11.20 -3.27 13.64
C TYR A 268 -12.49 -4.08 13.91
N VAL A 269 -13.31 -4.23 12.87
CA VAL A 269 -14.63 -4.87 12.99
C VAL A 269 -14.61 -6.19 12.22
N PHE A 270 -14.11 -7.24 12.88
CA PHE A 270 -14.06 -8.57 12.28
C PHE A 270 -15.47 -9.08 11.94
N GLN A 271 -15.67 -9.44 10.67
CA GLN A 271 -16.91 -10.06 10.18
C GLN A 271 -16.66 -11.54 9.87
N GLU A 272 -17.35 -12.42 10.57
CA GLU A 272 -17.30 -13.86 10.30
C GLU A 272 -17.87 -14.17 8.92
N GLY A 273 -17.21 -15.04 8.18
CA GLY A 273 -17.69 -15.53 6.89
C GLY A 273 -16.60 -16.25 6.11
N LEU A 274 -17.01 -17.19 5.27
CA LEU A 274 -16.14 -17.90 4.36
C LEU A 274 -16.75 -17.93 2.96
N TRP A 275 -16.01 -17.47 1.97
CA TRP A 275 -16.34 -17.67 0.57
C TRP A 275 -15.31 -18.60 -0.07
N LYS A 276 -15.74 -19.78 -0.53
CA LYS A 276 -14.85 -20.80 -1.12
C LYS A 276 -13.63 -21.17 -0.25
N GLY A 277 -13.74 -20.96 1.05
CA GLY A 277 -12.67 -21.20 2.02
C GLY A 277 -11.91 -19.94 2.44
N TRP A 278 -12.09 -18.81 1.76
CA TRP A 278 -11.46 -17.54 2.09
C TRP A 278 -12.18 -16.84 3.23
N PRO A 279 -11.46 -16.39 4.27
CA PRO A 279 -12.03 -15.54 5.30
C PRO A 279 -12.51 -14.21 4.73
N SER A 280 -13.57 -13.66 5.31
CA SER A 280 -14.07 -12.34 4.94
C SER A 280 -13.07 -11.24 5.32
N ALA A 281 -12.84 -10.30 4.42
CA ALA A 281 -12.11 -9.05 4.70
C ALA A 281 -13.04 -7.85 5.00
N CYS A 282 -14.35 -8.10 5.20
CA CYS A 282 -15.27 -7.03 5.59
C CYS A 282 -14.91 -6.50 6.97
N GLY A 283 -14.80 -5.18 7.10
CA GLY A 283 -14.35 -4.52 8.33
C GLY A 283 -12.85 -4.24 8.43
N TYR A 284 -12.05 -4.63 7.42
CA TYR A 284 -10.63 -4.29 7.32
C TYR A 284 -10.44 -2.93 6.64
N TYR A 285 -10.71 -1.85 7.37
CA TYR A 285 -10.62 -0.48 6.82
C TYR A 285 -9.22 -0.10 6.34
N LEU A 286 -8.18 -0.73 6.89
CA LEU A 286 -6.79 -0.43 6.51
C LEU A 286 -6.38 -1.08 5.18
N ASN A 287 -7.21 -1.98 4.60
CA ASN A 287 -7.01 -2.45 3.22
C ASN A 287 -7.42 -1.36 2.21
N SER A 288 -6.86 -0.19 2.40
CA SER A 288 -7.09 1.06 1.66
C SER A 288 -5.98 1.32 0.68
N LEU A 289 -6.29 2.02 -0.40
CA LEU A 289 -5.29 2.54 -1.33
C LEU A 289 -4.93 3.98 -0.95
N VAL A 290 -3.65 4.22 -0.70
CA VAL A 290 -3.10 5.55 -0.40
C VAL A 290 -2.33 6.06 -1.61
N THR A 291 -2.68 7.25 -2.08
CA THR A 291 -1.97 7.98 -3.13
C THR A 291 -1.38 9.28 -2.58
N GLU A 292 -0.84 10.13 -3.43
CA GLU A 292 -0.25 11.40 -2.98
C GLU A 292 -1.29 12.30 -2.30
N ASN A 293 -2.50 12.42 -2.88
CA ASN A 293 -3.53 13.36 -2.44
C ASN A 293 -4.77 12.70 -1.83
N TYR A 294 -4.94 11.39 -1.99
CA TYR A 294 -6.16 10.66 -1.62
C TYR A 294 -5.88 9.41 -0.80
N ILE A 295 -6.86 9.04 0.02
CA ILE A 295 -6.95 7.72 0.64
C ILE A 295 -8.31 7.14 0.28
N TYR A 296 -8.32 6.06 -0.50
CA TYR A 296 -9.53 5.33 -0.89
C TYR A 296 -9.79 4.24 0.14
N VAL A 297 -10.74 4.52 1.03
CA VAL A 297 -11.04 3.66 2.19
C VAL A 297 -12.26 2.79 1.90
N PRO A 298 -12.16 1.46 2.06
CA PRO A 298 -13.31 0.59 1.93
C PRO A 298 -14.36 0.88 3.01
N VAL A 299 -15.64 0.88 2.64
CA VAL A 299 -16.78 0.88 3.55
C VAL A 299 -17.65 -0.35 3.27
N TYR A 300 -18.35 -0.84 4.29
CA TYR A 300 -18.94 -2.17 4.31
C TYR A 300 -20.41 -2.19 4.70
N GLY A 301 -21.07 -1.01 4.81
CA GLY A 301 -22.43 -0.89 5.32
C GLY A 301 -22.54 -1.12 6.82
N LEU A 302 -21.43 -0.97 7.56
CA LEU A 302 -21.35 -1.13 9.01
C LEU A 302 -21.67 0.18 9.75
N GLU A 303 -22.09 0.07 11.01
CA GLU A 303 -22.35 1.25 11.86
C GLU A 303 -21.08 2.08 12.12
N GLU A 304 -19.92 1.46 12.03
CA GLU A 304 -18.60 2.04 12.25
C GLU A 304 -18.06 2.83 11.07
N ASP A 305 -18.59 2.63 9.85
CA ASP A 305 -18.03 3.20 8.61
C ASP A 305 -17.80 4.71 8.70
N GLU A 306 -18.83 5.48 9.08
CA GLU A 306 -18.75 6.94 9.17
C GLU A 306 -17.70 7.39 10.21
N TYR A 307 -17.67 6.76 11.37
CA TYR A 307 -16.72 7.06 12.43
C TYR A 307 -15.27 6.77 12.00
N VAL A 308 -15.03 5.65 11.33
CA VAL A 308 -13.68 5.27 10.88
C VAL A 308 -13.18 6.21 9.79
N LEU A 309 -14.05 6.60 8.84
CA LEU A 309 -13.70 7.60 7.81
C LEU A 309 -13.30 8.95 8.43
N GLU A 310 -14.08 9.46 9.38
CA GLU A 310 -13.76 10.70 10.11
C GLU A 310 -12.45 10.58 10.91
N LEU A 311 -12.24 9.42 11.54
CA LEU A 311 -11.04 9.14 12.30
C LEU A 311 -9.80 9.14 11.41
N ILE A 312 -9.81 8.41 10.28
CA ILE A 312 -8.71 8.40 9.30
C ILE A 312 -8.45 9.82 8.78
N GLN A 313 -9.51 10.55 8.39
CA GLN A 313 -9.39 11.93 7.92
C GLN A 313 -8.71 12.86 8.95
N SER A 314 -8.89 12.60 10.23
CA SER A 314 -8.30 13.43 11.29
C SER A 314 -6.77 13.28 11.41
N TYR A 315 -6.20 12.22 10.82
CA TYR A 315 -4.76 11.91 10.89
C TYR A 315 -3.99 12.23 9.60
N THR A 316 -4.64 12.76 8.57
CA THR A 316 -3.99 13.08 7.31
C THR A 316 -4.52 14.37 6.69
N ASN A 317 -3.70 15.00 5.84
CA ASN A 317 -4.14 16.10 4.99
C ASN A 317 -4.66 15.62 3.61
N LYS A 318 -4.52 14.34 3.30
CA LYS A 318 -5.08 13.73 2.09
C LYS A 318 -6.61 13.70 2.17
N GLU A 319 -7.30 13.78 1.04
CA GLU A 319 -8.76 13.61 1.00
C GLU A 319 -9.12 12.14 1.17
N VAL A 320 -9.94 11.81 2.17
CA VAL A 320 -10.48 10.46 2.37
C VAL A 320 -11.70 10.25 1.48
N VAL A 321 -11.63 9.27 0.62
CA VAL A 321 -12.69 8.88 -0.34
C VAL A 321 -13.20 7.51 0.03
N SER A 322 -14.48 7.39 0.34
CA SER A 322 -15.11 6.08 0.63
C SER A 322 -15.35 5.28 -0.63
N ILE A 323 -15.02 3.99 -0.60
CA ILE A 323 -15.30 3.02 -1.66
C ILE A 323 -16.17 1.91 -1.07
N ASN A 324 -17.40 1.75 -1.56
CA ASN A 324 -18.26 0.68 -1.07
C ASN A 324 -17.73 -0.70 -1.52
N ALA A 325 -17.27 -1.50 -0.57
CA ALA A 325 -16.72 -2.83 -0.78
C ALA A 325 -17.61 -3.95 -0.24
N GLU A 326 -18.86 -3.65 0.19
CA GLU A 326 -19.78 -4.62 0.78
C GLU A 326 -19.96 -5.87 -0.10
N ASP A 327 -20.08 -5.66 -1.43
CA ASP A 327 -20.35 -6.73 -2.39
C ASP A 327 -19.10 -7.53 -2.81
N VAL A 328 -17.88 -7.17 -2.34
CA VAL A 328 -16.64 -7.86 -2.72
C VAL A 328 -15.79 -8.31 -1.52
N CYS A 329 -15.89 -7.64 -0.38
CA CYS A 329 -15.03 -7.89 0.78
C CYS A 329 -15.11 -9.32 1.32
N PHE A 330 -16.25 -10.00 1.14
CA PHE A 330 -16.42 -11.39 1.59
C PHE A 330 -15.53 -12.38 0.81
N MET A 331 -14.94 -11.96 -0.32
CA MET A 331 -13.99 -12.77 -1.09
C MET A 331 -12.57 -12.79 -0.53
N GLY A 332 -12.28 -12.02 0.52
CA GLY A 332 -11.00 -12.01 1.23
C GLY A 332 -10.11 -10.79 0.99
N GLY A 333 -10.61 -9.76 0.30
CA GLY A 333 -9.90 -8.50 0.06
C GLY A 333 -10.83 -7.36 -0.31
N SER A 334 -10.29 -6.15 -0.42
CA SER A 334 -11.06 -4.96 -0.79
C SER A 334 -10.23 -3.99 -1.65
N VAL A 335 -10.29 -2.69 -1.38
CA VAL A 335 -9.77 -1.64 -2.26
C VAL A 335 -8.29 -1.86 -2.64
N ARG A 336 -7.41 -2.07 -1.66
CA ARG A 336 -5.97 -2.21 -1.94
C ARG A 336 -5.66 -3.49 -2.70
N CYS A 337 -6.25 -4.60 -2.31
CA CYS A 337 -6.03 -5.91 -2.97
C CYS A 337 -6.47 -5.91 -4.44
N LEU A 338 -7.54 -5.14 -4.77
CA LEU A 338 -8.10 -5.04 -6.11
C LEU A 338 -7.44 -3.96 -6.97
N THR A 339 -6.40 -3.29 -6.48
CA THR A 339 -5.71 -2.21 -7.19
C THR A 339 -4.20 -2.42 -7.22
N TRP A 340 -3.58 -2.08 -8.32
CA TRP A 340 -2.13 -1.92 -8.43
C TRP A 340 -1.82 -0.48 -8.81
N THR A 341 -0.64 0.03 -8.42
CA THR A 341 -0.23 1.41 -8.71
C THR A 341 1.18 1.46 -9.25
N THR A 342 1.39 2.35 -10.20
CA THR A 342 2.71 2.75 -10.69
C THR A 342 2.74 4.27 -10.91
N ASP A 343 3.90 4.86 -11.04
CA ASP A 343 4.06 6.30 -11.23
C ASP A 343 5.10 6.66 -12.29
N GLY A 344 5.36 7.95 -12.46
CA GLY A 344 6.43 8.48 -13.30
C GLY A 344 6.38 8.00 -14.73
N THR A 345 7.55 7.55 -15.22
CA THR A 345 7.72 7.14 -16.62
C THR A 345 6.87 5.92 -16.99
N ASP A 346 6.67 4.99 -16.07
CA ASP A 346 5.95 3.75 -16.36
C ASP A 346 4.44 4.01 -16.41
N ALA A 347 3.89 4.85 -15.54
CA ALA A 347 2.52 5.34 -15.65
C ALA A 347 2.26 6.00 -17.02
N ASN A 348 3.15 6.91 -17.45
CA ASN A 348 3.01 7.60 -18.73
C ASN A 348 3.02 6.64 -19.92
N LYS A 349 3.90 5.64 -19.95
CA LYS A 349 3.93 4.62 -21.02
C LYS A 349 2.64 3.83 -21.09
N ILE A 350 2.07 3.46 -19.93
CA ILE A 350 0.80 2.72 -19.87
C ILE A 350 -0.34 3.58 -20.42
N LEU A 351 -0.42 4.85 -20.01
CA LEU A 351 -1.44 5.78 -20.48
C LEU A 351 -1.32 6.07 -21.98
N GLU A 352 -0.11 6.32 -22.49
CA GLU A 352 0.12 6.50 -23.93
C GLU A 352 -0.31 5.27 -24.74
N PHE A 353 -0.08 4.07 -24.21
CA PHE A 353 -0.55 2.83 -24.85
C PHE A 353 -2.07 2.70 -24.83
N ALA A 354 -2.72 3.12 -23.73
CA ALA A 354 -4.17 3.10 -23.60
C ALA A 354 -4.86 4.03 -24.63
N GLU A 355 -4.30 5.21 -24.88
CA GLU A 355 -4.82 6.18 -25.86
C GLU A 355 -4.74 5.70 -27.32
N GLN A 356 -3.86 4.74 -27.63
CA GLN A 356 -3.60 4.26 -29.00
C GLN A 356 -4.45 3.03 -29.38
N ASN A 357 -5.14 2.39 -28.45
CA ASN A 357 -5.85 1.14 -28.61
C ASN A 357 -7.32 1.20 -28.18
#